data_b994c1a1c31a59671682d289682a2f92
#
_entry.id   b994c1a1c31a59671682d289682a2f92
#
_cell.length_a   1.000
_cell.length_b   1.000
_cell.length_c   1.000
_cell.angle_alpha   90.00
_cell.angle_beta   90.00
_cell.angle_gamma   90.00
#
_symmetry.space_group_name_H-M   'P 1'
#
loop_
_entity.id
_entity.type
_entity.pdbx_description
1 polymer ?
#
loop_
_entity_poly.entity_id
_entity_poly.type
_entity_poly.pdbx_seq_one_letter_code
_entity_poly.pdbx_strand_id
1 'polypeptide(L)'
;MITFTIALLLLIGGYVVYGAYVNRIFGPDNRKTPAVTMADGVDYIPLPTWKIFMIQFLNIAGLGPIFGAIMGAQFGTASYLWIVLGTIFAGAVHDFFSGALSIRHGGESLPEIVGRYLGMTTKKVMTVFTMILMILVGAVFVSGPAELIAGMTPDWMDAYFWIIVIFLYYVLATLMPVDKIIGKIYPLFAIALLFMAVGILVMLYVKSPELPEMWNGFGTKYELNPIFPMMFISIACGAISGFHATQSPLMARCMTHEKHCRPIFYGAMVAEGMVALIWAAAATYFFQENGIIDQVTGRAFSGASVATRISNEWLGTFGGILALLGIVAAPITSGDTALRSARLIAADFLHIDQRPMGKRLLICIPLFLLTIGVLIYSLSDAEGFKIIWRYFAWCNQTLSVFTLWAITVYLVREKKNYYITLLPALLMTLVCSTYICIAPEGLSLPQLIAYSIGGVCTLVALVWFIVWFKKETQKRL
;
A
#
# COMPACT_ATOMS: atom_id res chain seq x y z
N MET A 1 -25.97 7.87 0.96
CA MET A 1 -25.63 6.78 1.93
C MET A 1 -25.81 5.37 1.38
N ILE A 2 -26.74 5.13 0.44
CA ILE A 2 -27.02 3.79 -0.08
C ILE A 2 -25.82 3.21 -0.83
N THR A 3 -25.22 3.98 -1.76
CA THR A 3 -24.00 3.56 -2.49
C THR A 3 -22.86 3.20 -1.55
N PHE A 4 -22.60 4.01 -0.52
CA PHE A 4 -21.59 3.73 0.48
C PHE A 4 -21.85 2.42 1.23
N THR A 5 -23.07 2.21 1.68
CA THR A 5 -23.46 0.98 2.40
C THR A 5 -23.32 -0.26 1.52
N ILE A 6 -23.77 -0.19 0.26
CA ILE A 6 -23.60 -1.28 -0.71
C ILE A 6 -22.10 -1.56 -0.96
N ALA A 7 -21.30 -0.51 -1.14
CA ALA A 7 -19.86 -0.63 -1.32
C ALA A 7 -19.18 -1.35 -0.14
N LEU A 8 -19.54 -1.01 1.10
CA LEU A 8 -19.04 -1.66 2.30
C LEU A 8 -19.44 -3.15 2.37
N LEU A 9 -20.70 -3.46 2.06
CA LEU A 9 -21.18 -4.84 2.02
C LEU A 9 -20.52 -5.66 0.91
N LEU A 10 -20.23 -5.05 -0.24
CA LEU A 10 -19.49 -5.69 -1.32
C LEU A 10 -18.05 -6.05 -0.93
N LEU A 11 -17.35 -5.19 -0.18
CA LEU A 11 -16.01 -5.52 0.35
C LEU A 11 -16.06 -6.74 1.26
N ILE A 12 -17.03 -6.79 2.19
CA ILE A 12 -17.21 -7.94 3.08
C ILE A 12 -17.58 -9.19 2.28
N GLY A 13 -18.53 -9.09 1.35
CA GLY A 13 -18.92 -10.18 0.44
C GLY A 13 -17.76 -10.65 -0.43
N GLY A 14 -16.93 -9.74 -0.91
CA GLY A 14 -15.70 -10.02 -1.65
C GLY A 14 -14.72 -10.88 -0.86
N TYR A 15 -14.50 -10.57 0.42
CA TYR A 15 -13.70 -11.42 1.28
C TYR A 15 -14.28 -12.82 1.45
N VAL A 16 -15.60 -12.92 1.69
CA VAL A 16 -16.27 -14.20 1.95
C VAL A 16 -16.29 -15.08 0.69
N VAL A 17 -16.68 -14.53 -0.44
CA VAL A 17 -16.92 -15.29 -1.68
C VAL A 17 -15.66 -15.36 -2.55
N TYR A 18 -15.17 -14.20 -3.00
CA TYR A 18 -14.05 -14.16 -3.94
C TYR A 18 -12.71 -14.52 -3.28
N GLY A 19 -12.50 -14.10 -2.04
CA GLY A 19 -11.33 -14.52 -1.24
C GLY A 19 -11.31 -16.04 -1.00
N ALA A 20 -12.47 -16.69 -0.82
CA ALA A 20 -12.54 -18.15 -0.74
C ALA A 20 -12.20 -18.82 -2.09
N TYR A 21 -12.64 -18.23 -3.20
CA TYR A 21 -12.31 -18.70 -4.54
C TYR A 21 -10.81 -18.58 -4.84
N VAL A 22 -10.19 -17.44 -4.56
CA VAL A 22 -8.74 -17.22 -4.70
C VAL A 22 -7.93 -18.22 -3.86
N ASN A 23 -8.34 -18.43 -2.62
CA ASN A 23 -7.72 -19.41 -1.72
C ASN A 23 -7.83 -20.85 -2.27
N ARG A 24 -8.97 -21.20 -2.90
CA ARG A 24 -9.15 -22.51 -3.55
C ARG A 24 -8.24 -22.67 -4.78
N ILE A 25 -8.08 -21.62 -5.60
CA ILE A 25 -7.16 -21.63 -6.74
C ILE A 25 -5.73 -21.87 -6.26
N PHE A 26 -5.29 -21.19 -5.20
CA PHE A 26 -3.95 -21.38 -4.64
C PHE A 26 -3.76 -22.80 -4.10
N GLY A 27 -4.75 -23.34 -3.36
CA GLY A 27 -4.70 -24.65 -2.75
C GLY A 27 -3.63 -24.71 -1.64
N PRO A 28 -3.87 -24.07 -0.49
CA PRO A 28 -2.94 -24.16 0.64
C PRO A 28 -2.88 -25.58 1.19
N ASP A 29 -1.70 -26.05 1.58
CA ASP A 29 -1.47 -27.36 2.12
C ASP A 29 -0.91 -27.34 3.57
N ASN A 30 -0.47 -28.50 4.07
CA ASN A 30 0.06 -28.65 5.42
C ASN A 30 1.60 -28.62 5.46
N ARG A 31 2.26 -28.06 4.45
CA ARG A 31 3.72 -27.95 4.46
C ARG A 31 4.21 -27.10 5.64
N LYS A 32 5.39 -27.43 6.13
CA LYS A 32 6.09 -26.61 7.11
C LYS A 32 6.49 -25.28 6.45
N THR A 33 6.17 -24.18 7.10
CA THR A 33 6.49 -22.85 6.61
C THR A 33 7.93 -22.43 6.95
N PRO A 34 8.49 -21.42 6.29
CA PRO A 34 9.82 -20.90 6.58
C PRO A 34 10.00 -20.48 8.05
N ALA A 35 8.95 -19.91 8.67
CA ALA A 35 8.97 -19.56 10.09
C ALA A 35 9.37 -20.73 11.01
N VAL A 36 9.01 -21.97 10.61
CA VAL A 36 9.29 -23.19 11.39
C VAL A 36 10.59 -23.85 10.95
N THR A 37 10.88 -23.90 9.65
CA THR A 37 12.03 -24.62 9.09
C THR A 37 13.33 -23.82 9.09
N MET A 38 13.24 -22.49 9.11
CA MET A 38 14.37 -21.57 8.96
C MET A 38 14.47 -20.59 10.13
N ALA A 39 13.86 -20.88 11.28
CA ALA A 39 13.84 -19.99 12.44
C ALA A 39 15.25 -19.55 12.83
N ASP A 40 15.50 -18.24 12.85
CA ASP A 40 16.82 -17.63 13.14
C ASP A 40 16.79 -16.69 14.36
N GLY A 41 15.60 -16.42 14.92
CA GLY A 41 15.41 -15.50 16.04
C GLY A 41 15.58 -14.02 15.69
N VAL A 42 15.60 -13.67 14.39
CA VAL A 42 15.79 -12.29 13.91
C VAL A 42 14.68 -11.88 12.97
N ASP A 43 14.57 -12.54 11.82
CA ASP A 43 13.60 -12.25 10.77
C ASP A 43 12.64 -13.44 10.54
N TYR A 44 13.04 -14.66 10.90
CA TYR A 44 12.22 -15.88 10.86
C TYR A 44 11.80 -16.26 12.28
N ILE A 45 10.65 -15.74 12.71
CA ILE A 45 10.14 -15.93 14.07
C ILE A 45 8.66 -16.33 14.01
N PRO A 46 8.30 -17.55 14.46
CA PRO A 46 6.90 -17.97 14.47
C PRO A 46 6.07 -17.11 15.42
N LEU A 47 5.00 -16.50 14.89
CA LEU A 47 4.06 -15.67 15.64
C LEU A 47 2.64 -16.25 15.61
N PRO A 48 1.78 -15.92 16.60
CA PRO A 48 0.35 -16.26 16.56
C PRO A 48 -0.36 -15.55 15.39
N THR A 49 -1.29 -16.24 14.75
CA THR A 49 -2.02 -15.76 13.55
C THR A 49 -2.65 -14.39 13.73
N TRP A 50 -3.30 -14.11 14.87
CA TRP A 50 -3.92 -12.84 15.14
C TRP A 50 -2.91 -11.67 15.19
N LYS A 51 -1.72 -11.92 15.74
CA LYS A 51 -0.63 -10.91 15.73
C LYS A 51 -0.13 -10.65 14.31
N ILE A 52 0.04 -11.71 13.52
CA ILE A 52 0.48 -11.58 12.13
C ILE A 52 -0.54 -10.77 11.34
N PHE A 53 -1.85 -11.02 11.53
CA PHE A 53 -2.91 -10.23 10.89
C PHE A 53 -2.82 -8.74 11.29
N MET A 54 -2.70 -8.44 12.58
CA MET A 54 -2.60 -7.05 13.05
C MET A 54 -1.35 -6.35 12.52
N ILE A 55 -0.22 -7.06 12.48
CA ILE A 55 1.04 -6.51 11.95
C ILE A 55 0.92 -6.30 10.43
N GLN A 56 0.40 -7.28 9.68
CA GLN A 56 0.19 -7.16 8.24
C GLN A 56 -0.74 -5.98 7.91
N PHE A 57 -1.89 -5.92 8.59
CA PHE A 57 -2.85 -4.83 8.41
C PHE A 57 -2.21 -3.46 8.66
N LEU A 58 -1.47 -3.31 9.75
CA LEU A 58 -0.82 -2.04 10.07
C LEU A 58 0.34 -1.70 9.12
N ASN A 59 1.08 -2.70 8.65
CA ASN A 59 2.17 -2.51 7.69
C ASN A 59 1.68 -1.99 6.34
N ILE A 60 0.49 -2.43 5.89
CA ILE A 60 -0.08 -2.02 4.62
C ILE A 60 -0.91 -0.74 4.77
N ALA A 61 -1.66 -0.59 5.86
CA ALA A 61 -2.54 0.54 6.13
C ALA A 61 -1.79 1.80 6.61
N GLY A 62 -0.78 2.24 5.84
CA GLY A 62 -0.03 3.48 6.08
C GLY A 62 -0.87 4.75 5.81
N LEU A 63 -0.24 5.78 5.25
CA LEU A 63 -0.94 7.01 4.85
C LEU A 63 -1.87 6.82 3.65
N GLY A 64 -1.60 5.82 2.81
CA GLY A 64 -2.29 5.61 1.54
C GLY A 64 -3.81 5.45 1.64
N PRO A 65 -4.35 4.53 2.46
CA PRO A 65 -5.80 4.32 2.58
C PRO A 65 -6.53 5.49 3.27
N ILE A 66 -5.79 6.38 3.94
CA ILE A 66 -6.36 7.58 4.59
C ILE A 66 -6.21 8.77 3.65
N PHE A 67 -4.99 9.24 3.42
CA PHE A 67 -4.74 10.45 2.62
C PHE A 67 -5.05 10.24 1.13
N GLY A 68 -4.70 9.07 0.58
CA GLY A 68 -5.02 8.73 -0.81
C GLY A 68 -6.54 8.66 -1.03
N ALA A 69 -7.30 8.11 -0.09
CA ALA A 69 -8.76 8.06 -0.17
C ALA A 69 -9.40 9.45 -0.01
N ILE A 70 -8.88 10.29 0.91
CA ILE A 70 -9.31 11.68 1.06
C ILE A 70 -9.08 12.45 -0.26
N MET A 71 -7.88 12.35 -0.83
CA MET A 71 -7.58 13.00 -2.11
C MET A 71 -8.42 12.41 -3.26
N GLY A 72 -8.73 11.12 -3.19
CA GLY A 72 -9.59 10.42 -4.14
C GLY A 72 -11.06 10.84 -4.08
N ALA A 73 -11.53 11.38 -2.96
CA ALA A 73 -12.91 11.84 -2.79
C ALA A 73 -13.31 12.93 -3.82
N GLN A 74 -12.33 13.68 -4.38
CA GLN A 74 -12.57 14.62 -5.47
C GLN A 74 -13.16 13.98 -6.74
N PHE A 75 -13.01 12.66 -6.92
CA PHE A 75 -13.55 11.93 -8.07
C PHE A 75 -14.96 11.36 -7.82
N GLY A 76 -15.60 11.73 -6.71
CA GLY A 76 -16.97 11.33 -6.38
C GLY A 76 -17.15 9.82 -6.21
N THR A 77 -18.28 9.29 -6.67
CA THR A 77 -18.64 7.86 -6.54
C THR A 77 -17.74 6.93 -7.36
N ALA A 78 -17.02 7.44 -8.36
CA ALA A 78 -16.00 6.68 -9.08
C ALA A 78 -14.91 6.16 -8.13
N SER A 79 -14.56 6.94 -7.09
CA SER A 79 -13.61 6.51 -6.05
C SER A 79 -14.10 5.29 -5.27
N TYR A 80 -15.39 5.23 -4.91
CA TYR A 80 -15.98 4.08 -4.22
C TYR A 80 -15.95 2.83 -5.10
N LEU A 81 -16.28 2.99 -6.38
CA LEU A 81 -16.25 1.89 -7.35
C LEU A 81 -14.83 1.33 -7.47
N TRP A 82 -13.82 2.21 -7.61
CA TRP A 82 -12.43 1.79 -7.71
C TRP A 82 -11.92 1.14 -6.41
N ILE A 83 -12.21 1.70 -5.25
CA ILE A 83 -11.86 1.11 -3.96
C ILE A 83 -12.43 -0.31 -3.87
N VAL A 84 -13.71 -0.51 -4.17
CA VAL A 84 -14.36 -1.83 -4.05
C VAL A 84 -13.81 -2.83 -5.05
N LEU A 85 -13.85 -2.51 -6.35
CA LEU A 85 -13.42 -3.44 -7.39
C LEU A 85 -11.91 -3.65 -7.37
N GLY A 86 -11.15 -2.58 -7.17
CA GLY A 86 -9.69 -2.64 -7.05
C GLY A 86 -9.25 -3.50 -5.88
N THR A 87 -9.85 -3.31 -4.71
CA THR A 87 -9.53 -4.11 -3.51
C THR A 87 -9.85 -5.59 -3.75
N ILE A 88 -11.07 -5.92 -4.18
CA ILE A 88 -11.53 -7.32 -4.28
C ILE A 88 -10.77 -8.08 -5.37
N PHE A 89 -10.69 -7.50 -6.58
CA PHE A 89 -10.24 -8.21 -7.77
C PHE A 89 -8.76 -8.00 -8.11
N ALA A 90 -8.14 -6.94 -7.58
CA ALA A 90 -6.75 -6.64 -7.84
C ALA A 90 -5.89 -6.67 -6.56
N GLY A 91 -6.11 -5.77 -5.60
CA GLY A 91 -5.25 -5.60 -4.43
C GLY A 91 -5.21 -6.82 -3.53
N ALA A 92 -6.36 -7.36 -3.13
CA ALA A 92 -6.40 -8.51 -2.24
C ALA A 92 -5.88 -9.80 -2.91
N VAL A 93 -6.03 -9.94 -4.23
CA VAL A 93 -5.41 -11.03 -5.02
C VAL A 93 -3.89 -10.85 -5.06
N HIS A 94 -3.43 -9.63 -5.36
CA HIS A 94 -2.02 -9.26 -5.37
C HIS A 94 -1.35 -9.58 -4.04
N ASP A 95 -1.92 -9.12 -2.92
CA ASP A 95 -1.37 -9.32 -1.58
C ASP A 95 -1.38 -10.78 -1.15
N PHE A 96 -2.49 -11.48 -1.45
CA PHE A 96 -2.61 -12.90 -1.17
C PHE A 96 -1.49 -13.71 -1.82
N PHE A 97 -1.27 -13.54 -3.13
CA PHE A 97 -0.24 -14.28 -3.83
C PHE A 97 1.17 -13.81 -3.50
N SER A 98 1.38 -12.52 -3.20
CA SER A 98 2.67 -12.01 -2.76
C SER A 98 3.14 -12.72 -1.48
N GLY A 99 2.28 -12.83 -0.48
CA GLY A 99 2.59 -13.55 0.74
C GLY A 99 2.67 -15.06 0.57
N ALA A 100 1.72 -15.65 -0.14
CA ALA A 100 1.65 -17.10 -0.37
C ALA A 100 2.85 -17.62 -1.17
N LEU A 101 3.28 -16.89 -2.22
CA LEU A 101 4.47 -17.25 -2.98
C LEU A 101 5.75 -17.09 -2.15
N SER A 102 5.84 -16.03 -1.34
CA SER A 102 6.97 -15.88 -0.42
C SER A 102 7.08 -17.07 0.55
N ILE A 103 5.97 -17.55 1.12
CA ILE A 103 5.98 -18.76 1.96
C ILE A 103 6.50 -19.97 1.18
N ARG A 104 6.03 -20.18 -0.06
CA ARG A 104 6.44 -21.33 -0.90
C ARG A 104 7.89 -21.28 -1.36
N HIS A 105 8.46 -20.08 -1.40
CA HIS A 105 9.86 -19.85 -1.78
C HIS A 105 10.75 -19.48 -0.58
N GLY A 106 10.51 -20.06 0.60
CA GLY A 106 11.40 -19.92 1.73
C GLY A 106 11.43 -18.53 2.37
N GLY A 107 10.40 -17.69 2.17
CA GLY A 107 10.38 -16.31 2.67
C GLY A 107 11.15 -15.33 1.78
N GLU A 108 11.39 -15.67 0.50
CA GLU A 108 12.08 -14.80 -0.45
C GLU A 108 11.39 -13.45 -0.61
N SER A 109 12.19 -12.42 -0.87
CA SER A 109 11.72 -11.06 -1.17
C SER A 109 11.04 -10.97 -2.54
N LEU A 110 10.25 -9.90 -2.73
CA LEU A 110 9.53 -9.70 -3.99
C LEU A 110 10.44 -9.72 -5.23
N PRO A 111 11.60 -9.04 -5.31
CA PRO A 111 12.45 -9.09 -6.49
C PRO A 111 12.96 -10.50 -6.81
N GLU A 112 13.21 -11.34 -5.80
CA GLU A 112 13.59 -12.74 -5.99
C GLU A 112 12.46 -13.54 -6.66
N ILE A 113 11.24 -13.41 -6.16
CA ILE A 113 10.04 -14.03 -6.72
C ILE A 113 9.81 -13.58 -8.17
N VAL A 114 9.89 -12.27 -8.43
CA VAL A 114 9.76 -11.72 -9.77
C VAL A 114 10.84 -12.29 -10.70
N GLY A 115 12.07 -12.40 -10.23
CA GLY A 115 13.18 -12.99 -10.97
C GLY A 115 12.94 -14.43 -11.40
N ARG A 116 12.32 -15.25 -10.55
CA ARG A 116 11.97 -16.65 -10.86
C ARG A 116 10.97 -16.79 -12.02
N TYR A 117 10.03 -15.86 -12.11
CA TYR A 117 8.93 -15.97 -13.08
C TYR A 117 9.13 -15.09 -14.30
N LEU A 118 9.74 -13.90 -14.17
CA LEU A 118 9.96 -12.95 -15.26
C LEU A 118 11.43 -12.84 -15.74
N GLY A 119 12.35 -13.53 -15.07
CA GLY A 119 13.75 -13.63 -15.46
C GLY A 119 14.69 -12.63 -14.78
N MET A 120 16.00 -12.86 -14.94
CA MET A 120 17.06 -12.18 -14.21
C MET A 120 17.13 -10.67 -14.51
N THR A 121 16.88 -10.25 -15.73
CA THR A 121 16.88 -8.82 -16.10
C THR A 121 15.77 -8.09 -15.35
N THR A 122 14.57 -8.64 -15.31
CA THR A 122 13.44 -8.08 -14.57
C THR A 122 13.75 -8.03 -13.06
N LYS A 123 14.39 -9.06 -12.50
CA LYS A 123 14.86 -9.06 -11.11
C LYS A 123 15.75 -7.86 -10.81
N LYS A 124 16.77 -7.62 -11.63
CA LYS A 124 17.72 -6.50 -11.42
C LYS A 124 17.00 -5.14 -11.46
N VAL A 125 16.15 -4.93 -12.48
CA VAL A 125 15.34 -3.71 -12.59
C VAL A 125 14.44 -3.53 -11.37
N MET A 126 13.75 -4.60 -10.96
CA MET A 126 12.87 -4.60 -9.80
C MET A 126 13.60 -4.31 -8.49
N THR A 127 14.79 -4.88 -8.30
CA THR A 127 15.58 -4.63 -7.09
C THR A 127 15.87 -3.13 -6.94
N VAL A 128 16.41 -2.50 -8.00
CA VAL A 128 16.70 -1.07 -7.98
C VAL A 128 15.44 -0.24 -7.77
N PHE A 129 14.38 -0.56 -8.52
CA PHE A 129 13.11 0.15 -8.43
C PHE A 129 12.47 0.04 -7.04
N THR A 130 12.49 -1.15 -6.46
CA THR A 130 11.97 -1.39 -5.10
C THR A 130 12.81 -0.65 -4.04
N MET A 131 14.13 -0.62 -4.20
CA MET A 131 15.00 0.13 -3.29
C MET A 131 14.69 1.63 -3.30
N ILE A 132 14.51 2.21 -4.50
CA ILE A 132 14.09 3.61 -4.63
C ILE A 132 12.75 3.84 -3.93
N LEU A 133 11.76 2.97 -4.18
CA LEU A 133 10.45 3.06 -3.54
C LEU A 133 10.56 3.01 -2.01
N MET A 134 11.36 2.09 -1.45
CA MET A 134 11.49 1.96 0.01
C MET A 134 12.14 3.19 0.66
N ILE A 135 13.09 3.83 -0.02
CA ILE A 135 13.69 5.10 0.42
C ILE A 135 12.66 6.22 0.41
N LEU A 136 11.86 6.33 -0.67
CA LEU A 136 10.76 7.32 -0.75
C LEU A 136 9.71 7.09 0.34
N VAL A 137 9.32 5.83 0.58
CA VAL A 137 8.40 5.44 1.67
C VAL A 137 8.98 5.85 3.02
N GLY A 138 10.26 5.54 3.27
CA GLY A 138 10.94 5.91 4.50
C GLY A 138 10.88 7.42 4.76
N ALA A 139 11.08 8.24 3.73
CA ALA A 139 11.01 9.69 3.85
C ALA A 139 9.57 10.22 4.05
N VAL A 140 8.62 9.79 3.21
CA VAL A 140 7.21 10.22 3.28
C VAL A 140 6.57 9.85 4.62
N PHE A 141 6.86 8.63 5.11
CA PHE A 141 6.27 8.11 6.36
C PHE A 141 6.99 8.58 7.63
N VAL A 142 8.03 9.38 7.49
CA VAL A 142 8.59 10.22 8.56
C VAL A 142 7.92 11.60 8.56
N SER A 143 7.87 12.25 7.39
CA SER A 143 7.41 13.64 7.28
C SER A 143 5.93 13.80 7.64
N GLY A 144 5.05 12.95 7.08
CA GLY A 144 3.61 13.05 7.30
C GLY A 144 3.18 12.96 8.77
N PRO A 145 3.60 11.91 9.52
CA PRO A 145 3.34 11.84 10.96
C PRO A 145 3.95 12.97 11.77
N ALA A 146 5.17 13.42 11.40
CA ALA A 146 5.84 14.48 12.10
C ALA A 146 5.04 15.80 12.08
N GLU A 147 4.49 16.16 10.91
CA GLU A 147 3.61 17.33 10.78
C GLU A 147 2.33 17.20 11.61
N LEU A 148 1.71 16.00 11.62
CA LEU A 148 0.51 15.76 12.42
C LEU A 148 0.77 15.89 13.92
N ILE A 149 1.86 15.28 14.42
CA ILE A 149 2.19 15.32 15.85
C ILE A 149 2.61 16.74 16.25
N ALA A 150 3.35 17.46 15.43
CA ALA A 150 3.74 18.84 15.69
C ALA A 150 2.53 19.75 15.92
N GLY A 151 1.44 19.56 15.15
CA GLY A 151 0.19 20.29 15.36
C GLY A 151 -0.56 19.96 16.67
N MET A 152 -0.11 18.93 17.41
CA MET A 152 -0.71 18.48 18.68
C MET A 152 0.19 18.71 19.89
N THR A 153 1.41 19.20 19.68
CA THR A 153 2.44 19.37 20.71
C THR A 153 2.83 20.85 20.84
N PRO A 154 3.48 21.25 21.94
CA PRO A 154 3.96 22.63 22.11
C PRO A 154 4.93 23.06 21.00
N ASP A 155 4.98 24.36 20.69
CA ASP A 155 5.74 24.95 19.58
C ASP A 155 7.22 24.55 19.52
N TRP A 156 7.86 24.25 20.66
CA TRP A 156 9.25 23.79 20.69
C TRP A 156 9.43 22.33 20.19
N MET A 157 8.33 21.56 20.11
CA MET A 157 8.27 20.23 19.49
C MET A 157 7.72 20.33 18.06
N ASP A 158 8.41 21.07 17.23
CA ASP A 158 8.03 21.29 15.83
C ASP A 158 8.19 20.04 14.95
N ALA A 159 7.89 20.16 13.67
CA ALA A 159 8.02 19.04 12.73
C ALA A 159 9.45 18.50 12.64
N TYR A 160 10.47 19.35 12.75
CA TYR A 160 11.88 18.91 12.71
C TYR A 160 12.23 18.05 13.92
N PHE A 161 11.77 18.44 15.12
CA PHE A 161 11.94 17.63 16.32
C PHE A 161 11.34 16.22 16.12
N TRP A 162 10.12 16.12 15.63
CA TRP A 162 9.44 14.85 15.44
C TRP A 162 10.04 14.03 14.30
N ILE A 163 10.52 14.64 13.23
CA ILE A 163 11.28 13.95 12.16
C ILE A 163 12.49 13.23 12.75
N ILE A 164 13.25 13.89 13.60
CA ILE A 164 14.44 13.30 14.25
C ILE A 164 14.02 12.13 15.15
N VAL A 165 13.00 12.30 15.97
CA VAL A 165 12.50 11.25 16.88
C VAL A 165 12.01 10.02 16.10
N ILE A 166 11.16 10.21 15.08
CA ILE A 166 10.62 9.12 14.27
C ILE A 166 11.74 8.42 13.49
N PHE A 167 12.67 9.18 12.92
CA PHE A 167 13.78 8.60 12.16
C PHE A 167 14.72 7.78 13.08
N LEU A 168 15.04 8.25 14.29
CA LEU A 168 15.78 7.47 15.27
C LEU A 168 15.05 6.17 15.65
N TYR A 169 13.72 6.24 15.79
CA TYR A 169 12.93 5.02 15.98
C TYR A 169 13.09 4.06 14.79
N TYR A 170 13.07 4.54 13.54
CA TYR A 170 13.26 3.68 12.36
C TYR A 170 14.62 3.00 12.35
N VAL A 171 15.68 3.72 12.72
CA VAL A 171 17.03 3.14 12.84
C VAL A 171 17.03 1.99 13.84
N LEU A 172 16.46 2.22 15.03
CA LEU A 172 16.36 1.20 16.07
C LEU A 172 15.52 -0.01 15.62
N ALA A 173 14.33 0.25 15.09
CA ALA A 173 13.40 -0.80 14.64
C ALA A 173 13.98 -1.65 13.50
N THR A 174 14.69 -1.03 12.55
CA THR A 174 15.31 -1.75 11.42
C THR A 174 16.44 -2.68 11.88
N LEU A 175 17.15 -2.33 12.93
CA LEU A 175 18.29 -3.10 13.45
C LEU A 175 17.88 -4.22 14.43
N MET A 176 16.75 -4.07 15.12
CA MET A 176 16.30 -5.02 16.15
C MET A 176 15.51 -6.20 15.55
N PRO A 177 15.44 -7.36 16.25
CA PRO A 177 14.56 -8.47 15.89
C PRO A 177 13.07 -8.07 15.85
N VAL A 178 12.30 -8.71 14.93
CA VAL A 178 10.87 -8.40 14.67
C VAL A 178 9.99 -8.53 15.92
N ASP A 179 10.22 -9.53 16.77
CA ASP A 179 9.38 -9.81 17.95
C ASP A 179 9.51 -8.77 19.05
N LYS A 180 10.63 -8.06 19.14
CA LYS A 180 10.91 -7.13 20.26
C LYS A 180 10.14 -5.82 20.16
N ILE A 181 10.02 -5.24 18.97
CA ILE A 181 9.31 -3.97 18.74
C ILE A 181 8.00 -4.26 18.02
N ILE A 182 8.09 -4.80 16.80
CA ILE A 182 6.94 -5.03 15.92
C ILE A 182 5.92 -5.94 16.61
N GLY A 183 6.35 -7.08 17.13
CA GLY A 183 5.45 -8.06 17.76
C GLY A 183 4.74 -7.59 19.04
N LYS A 184 5.21 -6.49 19.68
CA LYS A 184 4.63 -5.98 20.94
C LYS A 184 3.84 -4.69 20.75
N ILE A 185 4.37 -3.74 19.98
CA ILE A 185 3.80 -2.38 19.86
C ILE A 185 2.73 -2.34 18.78
N TYR A 186 2.93 -3.02 17.65
CA TYR A 186 2.02 -2.95 16.50
C TYR A 186 0.59 -3.40 16.80
N PRO A 187 0.32 -4.47 17.57
CA PRO A 187 -1.07 -4.81 17.90
C PRO A 187 -1.83 -3.67 18.61
N LEU A 188 -1.14 -2.88 19.44
CA LEU A 188 -1.75 -1.71 20.10
C LEU A 188 -2.08 -0.61 19.10
N PHE A 189 -1.17 -0.33 18.18
CA PHE A 189 -1.38 0.66 17.13
C PHE A 189 -2.47 0.25 16.14
N ALA A 190 -2.55 -1.05 15.79
CA ALA A 190 -3.62 -1.57 14.97
C ALA A 190 -5.00 -1.41 15.63
N ILE A 191 -5.09 -1.59 16.96
CA ILE A 191 -6.33 -1.32 17.71
C ILE A 191 -6.71 0.16 17.64
N ALA A 192 -5.76 1.08 17.78
CA ALA A 192 -6.01 2.51 17.65
C ALA A 192 -6.51 2.90 16.24
N LEU A 193 -5.90 2.31 15.20
CA LEU A 193 -6.33 2.51 13.81
C LEU A 193 -7.74 1.96 13.56
N LEU A 194 -8.04 0.77 14.09
CA LEU A 194 -9.39 0.18 14.00
C LEU A 194 -10.43 0.99 14.78
N PHE A 195 -10.07 1.49 15.97
CA PHE A 195 -10.92 2.40 16.72
C PHE A 195 -11.29 3.65 15.92
N MET A 196 -10.30 4.28 15.30
CA MET A 196 -10.50 5.43 14.42
C MET A 196 -11.46 5.06 13.27
N ALA A 197 -11.18 3.98 12.54
CA ALA A 197 -12.01 3.57 11.40
C ALA A 197 -13.46 3.28 11.82
N VAL A 198 -13.65 2.54 12.91
CA VAL A 198 -15.00 2.24 13.45
C VAL A 198 -15.67 3.51 13.96
N GLY A 199 -14.95 4.39 14.65
CA GLY A 199 -15.47 5.66 15.13
C GLY A 199 -16.00 6.55 14.01
N ILE A 200 -15.21 6.74 12.95
CA ILE A 200 -15.64 7.51 11.75
C ILE A 200 -16.81 6.81 11.05
N LEU A 201 -16.79 5.48 10.92
CA LEU A 201 -17.91 4.71 10.34
C LEU A 201 -19.21 4.92 11.13
N VAL A 202 -19.17 4.82 12.45
CA VAL A 202 -20.34 5.06 13.32
C VAL A 202 -20.85 6.49 13.12
N MET A 203 -19.96 7.47 13.08
CA MET A 203 -20.36 8.88 12.87
C MET A 203 -20.94 9.13 11.48
N LEU A 204 -20.49 8.43 10.43
CA LEU A 204 -21.13 8.47 9.12
C LEU A 204 -22.59 8.04 9.18
N TYR A 205 -22.92 6.99 9.93
CA TYR A 205 -24.32 6.56 10.08
C TYR A 205 -25.12 7.44 11.04
N VAL A 206 -24.52 7.96 12.10
CA VAL A 206 -25.18 8.86 13.07
C VAL A 206 -25.50 10.20 12.41
N LYS A 207 -24.54 10.80 11.71
CA LYS A 207 -24.75 12.07 10.99
C LYS A 207 -25.57 11.89 9.71
N SER A 208 -25.53 10.69 9.12
CA SER A 208 -26.20 10.34 7.85
C SER A 208 -26.10 11.43 6.79
N PRO A 209 -24.88 11.89 6.43
CA PRO A 209 -24.71 12.98 5.48
C PRO A 209 -25.27 12.62 4.10
N GLU A 210 -25.70 13.62 3.34
CA GLU A 210 -26.10 13.46 1.95
C GLU A 210 -24.87 13.18 1.08
N LEU A 211 -24.51 11.91 0.94
CA LEU A 211 -23.44 11.49 0.02
C LEU A 211 -23.98 11.33 -1.40
N PRO A 212 -23.14 11.59 -2.43
CA PRO A 212 -23.52 11.36 -3.82
C PRO A 212 -23.80 9.88 -4.04
N GLU A 213 -24.82 9.60 -4.86
CA GLU A 213 -25.23 8.25 -5.20
C GLU A 213 -24.80 7.92 -6.63
N MET A 214 -24.43 6.68 -6.89
CA MET A 214 -23.84 6.24 -8.16
C MET A 214 -24.80 6.46 -9.37
N TRP A 215 -26.10 6.36 -9.16
CA TRP A 215 -27.11 6.62 -10.21
C TRP A 215 -27.29 8.10 -10.57
N ASN A 216 -26.73 9.02 -9.79
CA ASN A 216 -26.68 10.46 -10.08
C ASN A 216 -25.45 10.89 -10.88
N GLY A 217 -24.61 9.93 -11.29
CA GLY A 217 -23.36 10.15 -12.01
C GLY A 217 -22.12 9.83 -11.18
N PHE A 218 -20.97 9.72 -11.84
CA PHE A 218 -19.71 9.33 -11.22
C PHE A 218 -18.86 10.51 -10.73
N GLY A 219 -18.98 11.67 -11.38
CA GLY A 219 -18.15 12.83 -11.11
C GLY A 219 -18.63 13.68 -9.95
N THR A 220 -17.84 14.68 -9.62
CA THR A 220 -18.21 15.78 -8.71
C THR A 220 -18.00 17.12 -9.41
N LYS A 221 -18.62 18.18 -8.89
CA LYS A 221 -18.37 19.57 -9.33
C LYS A 221 -16.94 20.06 -9.03
N TYR A 222 -16.12 19.24 -8.38
CA TYR A 222 -14.76 19.56 -7.95
C TYR A 222 -13.68 18.82 -8.73
N GLU A 223 -14.01 18.20 -9.88
CA GLU A 223 -13.00 17.50 -10.69
C GLU A 223 -11.94 18.47 -11.20
N LEU A 224 -10.76 18.37 -10.63
CA LEU A 224 -9.57 19.11 -11.06
C LEU A 224 -8.76 18.33 -12.10
N ASN A 225 -8.94 17.01 -12.17
CA ASN A 225 -8.15 16.08 -12.97
C ASN A 225 -9.06 15.02 -13.59
N PRO A 226 -8.71 14.45 -14.76
CA PRO A 226 -9.47 13.35 -15.36
C PRO A 226 -9.47 12.13 -14.45
N ILE A 227 -10.62 11.43 -14.36
CA ILE A 227 -10.76 10.22 -13.56
C ILE A 227 -9.67 9.20 -13.94
N PHE A 228 -9.50 8.96 -15.25
CA PHE A 228 -8.41 8.09 -15.74
C PHE A 228 -7.25 8.94 -16.27
N PRO A 229 -6.00 8.64 -15.85
CA PRO A 229 -5.56 7.63 -14.87
C PRO A 229 -5.42 8.17 -13.44
N MET A 230 -5.75 9.46 -13.19
CA MET A 230 -5.38 10.17 -11.95
C MET A 230 -5.99 9.57 -10.69
N MET A 231 -7.27 9.18 -10.73
CA MET A 231 -7.94 8.54 -9.60
C MET A 231 -7.23 7.25 -9.17
N PHE A 232 -6.80 6.45 -10.13
CA PHE A 232 -6.16 5.15 -9.87
C PHE A 232 -4.83 5.29 -9.14
N ILE A 233 -4.10 6.37 -9.39
CA ILE A 233 -2.84 6.68 -8.70
C ILE A 233 -3.10 7.37 -7.36
N SER A 234 -4.09 8.28 -7.29
CA SER A 234 -4.42 8.99 -6.04
C SER A 234 -4.89 8.04 -4.94
N ILE A 235 -5.74 7.06 -5.28
CA ILE A 235 -6.31 6.09 -4.31
C ILE A 235 -5.39 4.87 -4.13
N ALA A 236 -4.26 4.84 -4.75
CA ALA A 236 -3.34 3.71 -4.83
C ALA A 236 -3.53 2.62 -3.74
N CYS A 237 -3.06 2.87 -2.54
CA CYS A 237 -3.03 1.87 -1.46
C CYS A 237 -4.42 1.35 -1.06
N GLY A 238 -5.45 2.19 -1.10
CA GLY A 238 -6.83 1.79 -0.74
C GLY A 238 -7.51 0.83 -1.73
N ALA A 239 -6.88 0.55 -2.88
CA ALA A 239 -7.43 -0.34 -3.90
C ALA A 239 -6.43 -1.43 -4.32
N ILE A 240 -5.17 -1.07 -4.62
CA ILE A 240 -4.06 -1.96 -4.90
C ILE A 240 -2.74 -1.24 -4.63
N SER A 241 -1.74 -1.94 -4.09
CA SER A 241 -0.46 -1.33 -3.74
C SER A 241 0.70 -2.31 -3.93
N GLY A 242 1.66 -1.95 -4.75
CA GLY A 242 2.88 -2.73 -4.93
C GLY A 242 3.78 -2.73 -3.69
N PHE A 243 3.69 -1.69 -2.85
CA PHE A 243 4.37 -1.63 -1.56
C PHE A 243 4.02 -2.84 -0.68
N HIS A 244 2.75 -3.28 -0.70
CA HIS A 244 2.29 -4.43 0.10
C HIS A 244 3.07 -5.72 -0.22
N ALA A 245 3.44 -5.93 -1.49
CA ALA A 245 4.24 -7.09 -1.87
C ALA A 245 5.66 -7.07 -1.29
N THR A 246 6.14 -5.92 -0.84
CA THR A 246 7.41 -5.82 -0.11
C THR A 246 7.26 -6.13 1.37
N GLN A 247 6.06 -5.96 1.93
CA GLN A 247 5.73 -6.21 3.34
C GLN A 247 5.30 -7.67 3.57
N SER A 248 4.60 -8.26 2.61
CA SER A 248 4.10 -9.63 2.71
C SER A 248 5.20 -10.68 3.00
N PRO A 249 6.44 -10.60 2.45
CA PRO A 249 7.52 -11.51 2.81
C PRO A 249 7.94 -11.44 4.28
N LEU A 250 7.84 -10.28 4.93
CA LEU A 250 8.13 -10.15 6.36
C LEU A 250 7.18 -11.03 7.18
N MET A 251 5.90 -10.98 6.83
CA MET A 251 4.87 -11.78 7.51
C MET A 251 4.92 -13.25 7.10
N ALA A 252 5.28 -13.56 5.86
CA ALA A 252 5.51 -14.93 5.40
C ALA A 252 6.59 -15.65 6.23
N ARG A 253 7.63 -14.90 6.66
CA ARG A 253 8.70 -15.38 7.55
C ARG A 253 8.23 -15.61 9.00
N CYS A 254 7.02 -15.17 9.35
CA CYS A 254 6.45 -15.32 10.71
C CYS A 254 5.28 -16.32 10.75
N MET A 255 4.72 -16.72 9.62
CA MET A 255 3.55 -17.59 9.55
C MET A 255 3.87 -19.05 9.81
N THR A 256 3.08 -19.69 10.67
CA THR A 256 3.24 -21.11 11.03
C THR A 256 2.48 -22.07 10.10
N HIS A 257 1.43 -21.60 9.42
CA HIS A 257 0.57 -22.41 8.55
C HIS A 257 0.13 -21.66 7.29
N GLU A 258 0.30 -22.26 6.12
CA GLU A 258 -0.12 -21.72 4.82
C GLU A 258 -1.64 -21.49 4.72
N LYS A 259 -2.45 -22.25 5.47
CA LYS A 259 -3.92 -22.10 5.53
C LYS A 259 -4.38 -20.71 6.00
N HIS A 260 -3.53 -19.97 6.69
CA HIS A 260 -3.85 -18.63 7.18
C HIS A 260 -3.54 -17.50 6.17
N CYS A 261 -3.07 -17.83 4.95
CA CYS A 261 -2.82 -16.81 3.91
C CYS A 261 -4.05 -15.95 3.61
N ARG A 262 -5.25 -16.57 3.54
CA ARG A 262 -6.48 -15.83 3.25
C ARG A 262 -6.81 -14.76 4.30
N PRO A 263 -6.96 -15.08 5.59
CA PRO A 263 -7.25 -14.04 6.58
C PRO A 263 -6.13 -13.00 6.70
N ILE A 264 -4.85 -13.41 6.58
CA ILE A 264 -3.71 -12.51 6.81
C ILE A 264 -3.50 -11.58 5.61
N PHE A 265 -3.36 -12.09 4.40
CA PHE A 265 -3.00 -11.25 3.25
C PHE A 265 -4.25 -10.69 2.54
N TYR A 266 -5.16 -11.56 2.11
CA TYR A 266 -6.39 -11.12 1.45
C TYR A 266 -7.28 -10.31 2.42
N GLY A 267 -7.42 -10.79 3.66
CA GLY A 267 -8.25 -10.16 4.68
C GLY A 267 -7.72 -8.80 5.13
N ALA A 268 -6.41 -8.66 5.31
CA ALA A 268 -5.83 -7.36 5.68
C ALA A 268 -6.04 -6.31 4.57
N MET A 269 -5.89 -6.69 3.29
CA MET A 269 -6.15 -5.78 2.17
C MET A 269 -7.63 -5.37 2.09
N VAL A 270 -8.56 -6.29 2.35
CA VAL A 270 -9.98 -5.93 2.41
C VAL A 270 -10.28 -4.99 3.58
N ALA A 271 -9.68 -5.22 4.75
CA ALA A 271 -9.81 -4.33 5.90
C ALA A 271 -9.25 -2.92 5.58
N GLU A 272 -8.14 -2.84 4.86
CA GLU A 272 -7.57 -1.59 4.38
C GLU A 272 -8.51 -0.89 3.37
N GLY A 273 -9.09 -1.62 2.42
CA GLY A 273 -10.10 -1.10 1.48
C GLY A 273 -11.33 -0.54 2.20
N MET A 274 -11.76 -1.17 3.32
CA MET A 274 -12.83 -0.63 4.15
C MET A 274 -12.44 0.70 4.82
N VAL A 275 -11.23 0.81 5.34
CA VAL A 275 -10.68 2.08 5.88
C VAL A 275 -10.67 3.15 4.79
N ALA A 276 -10.20 2.81 3.60
CA ALA A 276 -10.17 3.75 2.47
C ALA A 276 -11.58 4.21 2.06
N LEU A 277 -12.55 3.29 2.01
CA LEU A 277 -13.93 3.63 1.69
C LEU A 277 -14.56 4.56 2.73
N ILE A 278 -14.31 4.32 4.03
CA ILE A 278 -14.78 5.16 5.13
C ILE A 278 -14.21 6.58 5.00
N TRP A 279 -12.91 6.72 4.73
CA TRP A 279 -12.28 8.02 4.57
C TRP A 279 -12.68 8.73 3.28
N ALA A 280 -12.89 8.00 2.18
CA ALA A 280 -13.42 8.57 0.95
C ALA A 280 -14.83 9.15 1.18
N ALA A 281 -15.69 8.45 1.93
CA ALA A 281 -17.03 8.93 2.26
C ALA A 281 -17.01 10.15 3.18
N ALA A 282 -16.21 10.10 4.25
CA ALA A 282 -16.07 11.21 5.19
C ALA A 282 -15.49 12.47 4.52
N ALA A 283 -14.49 12.29 3.66
CA ALA A 283 -13.91 13.39 2.89
C ALA A 283 -14.85 13.94 1.82
N THR A 284 -15.66 13.10 1.18
CA THR A 284 -16.70 13.56 0.24
C THR A 284 -17.64 14.53 0.92
N TYR A 285 -18.15 14.19 2.11
CA TYR A 285 -18.97 15.08 2.92
C TYR A 285 -18.22 16.36 3.30
N PHE A 286 -16.98 16.23 3.79
CA PHE A 286 -16.18 17.39 4.16
C PHE A 286 -16.00 18.38 3.00
N PHE A 287 -15.73 17.90 1.79
CA PHE A 287 -15.56 18.75 0.61
C PHE A 287 -16.86 19.35 0.12
N GLN A 288 -18.01 18.72 0.35
CA GLN A 288 -19.32 19.32 0.05
C GLN A 288 -19.59 20.55 0.92
N GLU A 289 -19.21 20.50 2.19
CA GLU A 289 -19.39 21.59 3.16
C GLU A 289 -18.34 22.71 3.02
N ASN A 290 -17.07 22.35 2.81
CA ASN A 290 -15.95 23.27 2.89
C ASN A 290 -15.31 23.62 1.54
N GLY A 291 -15.66 22.91 0.47
CA GLY A 291 -14.92 22.97 -0.81
C GLY A 291 -13.57 22.23 -0.75
N ILE A 292 -12.83 22.29 -1.86
CA ILE A 292 -11.49 21.65 -1.96
C ILE A 292 -10.38 22.61 -1.52
N ILE A 293 -10.62 23.92 -1.60
CA ILE A 293 -9.63 24.95 -1.29
C ILE A 293 -9.94 25.53 0.07
N ASP A 294 -8.96 25.52 0.95
CA ASP A 294 -9.04 26.20 2.23
C ASP A 294 -9.04 27.73 1.99
N GLN A 295 -10.14 28.36 2.33
CA GLN A 295 -10.36 29.80 2.11
C GLN A 295 -9.42 30.69 2.96
N VAL A 296 -8.85 30.15 4.04
CA VAL A 296 -7.90 30.86 4.89
C VAL A 296 -6.51 30.88 4.28
N THR A 297 -6.06 29.76 3.74
CA THR A 297 -4.70 29.61 3.19
C THR A 297 -4.65 29.82 1.68
N GLY A 298 -5.80 29.81 0.98
CA GLY A 298 -5.88 29.84 -0.49
C GLY A 298 -5.31 28.61 -1.18
N ARG A 299 -5.01 27.54 -0.44
CA ARG A 299 -4.42 26.29 -0.95
C ARG A 299 -5.41 25.13 -0.83
N ALA A 300 -5.22 24.11 -1.67
CA ALA A 300 -5.98 22.89 -1.53
C ALA A 300 -5.72 22.21 -0.16
N PHE A 301 -6.79 21.69 0.44
CA PHE A 301 -6.67 20.93 1.69
C PHE A 301 -5.72 19.74 1.51
N SER A 302 -4.83 19.52 2.47
CA SER A 302 -4.03 18.31 2.54
C SER A 302 -4.81 17.15 3.17
N GLY A 303 -4.44 15.91 2.84
CA GLY A 303 -5.04 14.73 3.49
C GLY A 303 -4.94 14.77 5.02
N ALA A 304 -3.82 15.29 5.54
CA ALA A 304 -3.59 15.46 6.98
C ALA A 304 -4.57 16.46 7.61
N SER A 305 -4.76 17.64 6.98
CA SER A 305 -5.67 18.66 7.50
C SER A 305 -7.12 18.21 7.52
N VAL A 306 -7.57 17.53 6.46
CA VAL A 306 -8.93 16.96 6.39
C VAL A 306 -9.12 15.88 7.46
N ALA A 307 -8.17 14.96 7.59
CA ALA A 307 -8.24 13.89 8.58
C ALA A 307 -8.30 14.43 10.00
N THR A 308 -7.51 15.46 10.31
CA THR A 308 -7.49 16.11 11.62
C THR A 308 -8.82 16.80 11.91
N ARG A 309 -9.34 17.60 10.96
CA ARG A 309 -10.62 18.32 11.14
C ARG A 309 -11.78 17.36 11.35
N ILE A 310 -11.93 16.34 10.48
CA ILE A 310 -12.99 15.32 10.62
C ILE A 310 -12.88 14.58 11.96
N SER A 311 -11.67 14.16 12.36
CA SER A 311 -11.50 13.40 13.61
C SER A 311 -11.88 14.23 14.83
N ASN A 312 -11.46 15.49 14.91
CA ASN A 312 -11.77 16.37 16.03
C ASN A 312 -13.25 16.78 16.08
N GLU A 313 -13.83 17.08 14.91
CA GLU A 313 -15.24 17.51 14.82
C GLU A 313 -16.22 16.36 15.12
N TRP A 314 -15.92 15.15 14.63
CA TRP A 314 -16.84 14.03 14.73
C TRP A 314 -16.67 13.23 16.01
N LEU A 315 -15.45 13.06 16.52
CA LEU A 315 -15.18 12.22 17.68
C LEU A 315 -14.93 13.04 18.96
N GLY A 316 -15.00 14.38 18.88
CA GLY A 316 -14.69 15.27 19.98
C GLY A 316 -13.21 15.24 20.38
N THR A 317 -12.85 15.96 21.44
CA THR A 317 -11.43 16.12 21.82
C THR A 317 -10.74 14.79 22.12
N PHE A 318 -11.32 13.96 22.97
CA PHE A 318 -10.69 12.68 23.36
C PHE A 318 -10.67 11.66 22.23
N GLY A 319 -11.82 11.48 21.53
CA GLY A 319 -11.91 10.58 20.39
C GLY A 319 -11.04 11.04 19.22
N GLY A 320 -10.94 12.36 19.01
CA GLY A 320 -10.06 12.96 18.00
C GLY A 320 -8.58 12.65 18.26
N ILE A 321 -8.11 12.82 19.51
CA ILE A 321 -6.72 12.47 19.87
C ILE A 321 -6.45 10.98 19.61
N LEU A 322 -7.35 10.09 20.02
CA LEU A 322 -7.18 8.66 19.82
C LEU A 322 -7.21 8.26 18.33
N ALA A 323 -8.06 8.93 17.54
CA ALA A 323 -8.09 8.75 16.10
C ALA A 323 -6.78 9.22 15.44
N LEU A 324 -6.29 10.40 15.81
CA LEU A 324 -5.02 10.94 15.30
C LEU A 324 -3.83 10.05 15.68
N LEU A 325 -3.82 9.46 16.88
CA LEU A 325 -2.82 8.46 17.24
C LEU A 325 -2.84 7.25 16.30
N GLY A 326 -4.01 6.79 15.90
CA GLY A 326 -4.16 5.73 14.88
C GLY A 326 -3.60 6.15 13.52
N ILE A 327 -3.91 7.38 13.07
CA ILE A 327 -3.44 7.94 11.80
C ILE A 327 -1.91 8.11 11.80
N VAL A 328 -1.33 8.52 12.92
CA VAL A 328 0.13 8.70 13.08
C VAL A 328 0.85 7.35 13.20
N ALA A 329 0.28 6.41 13.95
CA ALA A 329 0.91 5.13 14.20
C ALA A 329 1.07 4.27 12.94
N ALA A 330 0.08 4.29 12.03
CA ALA A 330 0.09 3.51 10.82
C ALA A 330 1.32 3.82 9.91
N PRO A 331 1.58 5.06 9.49
CA PRO A 331 2.76 5.36 8.67
C PRO A 331 4.09 5.16 9.40
N ILE A 332 4.15 5.42 10.72
CA ILE A 332 5.37 5.15 11.49
C ILE A 332 5.74 3.68 11.44
N THR A 333 4.78 2.79 11.59
CA THR A 333 5.02 1.35 11.53
C THR A 333 5.32 0.87 10.12
N SER A 334 4.61 1.40 9.12
CA SER A 334 4.87 1.08 7.70
C SER A 334 6.25 1.57 7.25
N GLY A 335 6.73 2.69 7.74
CA GLY A 335 8.05 3.25 7.39
C GLY A 335 9.22 2.44 7.96
N ASP A 336 9.13 1.99 9.23
CA ASP A 336 10.19 1.16 9.79
C ASP A 336 10.26 -0.20 9.09
N THR A 337 9.12 -0.79 8.75
CA THR A 337 9.09 -2.05 7.99
C THR A 337 9.50 -1.87 6.52
N ALA A 338 9.30 -0.69 5.93
CA ALA A 338 9.84 -0.37 4.61
C ALA A 338 11.37 -0.39 4.61
N LEU A 339 12.01 0.29 5.55
CA LEU A 339 13.48 0.29 5.68
C LEU A 339 14.03 -1.09 6.04
N ARG A 340 13.31 -1.88 6.84
CA ARG A 340 13.62 -3.29 7.08
C ARG A 340 13.52 -4.12 5.80
N SER A 341 12.47 -3.94 5.01
CA SER A 341 12.31 -4.61 3.71
C SER A 341 13.44 -4.22 2.75
N ALA A 342 13.80 -2.93 2.68
CA ALA A 342 14.94 -2.47 1.90
C ALA A 342 16.24 -3.17 2.30
N ARG A 343 16.50 -3.26 3.59
CA ARG A 343 17.67 -4.00 4.13
C ARG A 343 17.67 -5.46 3.68
N LEU A 344 16.52 -6.15 3.78
CA LEU A 344 16.42 -7.55 3.40
C LEU A 344 16.57 -7.76 1.90
N ILE A 345 15.93 -6.91 1.07
CA ILE A 345 16.05 -6.95 -0.39
C ILE A 345 17.52 -6.74 -0.82
N ALA A 346 18.20 -5.75 -0.22
CA ALA A 346 19.62 -5.53 -0.49
C ALA A 346 20.49 -6.71 -0.04
N ALA A 347 20.19 -7.31 1.12
CA ALA A 347 20.87 -8.47 1.63
C ALA A 347 20.70 -9.71 0.74
N ASP A 348 19.47 -9.96 0.29
CA ASP A 348 19.15 -11.05 -0.64
C ASP A 348 19.89 -10.86 -1.98
N PHE A 349 19.89 -9.64 -2.52
CA PHE A 349 20.57 -9.32 -3.77
C PHE A 349 22.10 -9.43 -3.70
N LEU A 350 22.70 -9.01 -2.57
CA LEU A 350 24.15 -9.04 -2.33
C LEU A 350 24.60 -10.36 -1.70
N HIS A 351 23.70 -11.28 -1.39
CA HIS A 351 23.96 -12.55 -0.68
C HIS A 351 24.69 -12.36 0.66
N ILE A 352 24.29 -11.35 1.44
CA ILE A 352 24.90 -11.01 2.73
C ILE A 352 24.06 -11.57 3.88
N ASP A 353 24.69 -12.43 4.71
CA ASP A 353 24.06 -12.95 5.94
C ASP A 353 23.72 -11.81 6.92
N GLN A 354 22.47 -11.76 7.38
CA GLN A 354 21.95 -10.72 8.25
C GLN A 354 22.01 -11.02 9.75
N ARG A 355 22.56 -12.17 10.14
CA ARG A 355 22.72 -12.50 11.57
C ARG A 355 23.75 -11.60 12.27
N PRO A 356 24.94 -11.30 11.72
CA PRO A 356 25.90 -10.40 12.35
C PRO A 356 25.47 -8.94 12.25
N MET A 357 25.50 -8.21 13.38
CA MET A 357 25.11 -6.79 13.45
C MET A 357 25.93 -5.90 12.50
N GLY A 358 27.26 -6.14 12.38
CA GLY A 358 28.11 -5.36 11.47
C GLY A 358 27.68 -5.46 10.01
N LYS A 359 27.24 -6.64 9.56
CA LYS A 359 26.73 -6.83 8.20
C LYS A 359 25.38 -6.15 7.98
N ARG A 360 24.52 -6.07 9.00
CA ARG A 360 23.28 -5.27 8.95
C ARG A 360 23.62 -3.80 8.79
N LEU A 361 24.52 -3.26 9.60
CA LEU A 361 24.94 -1.86 9.56
C LEU A 361 25.52 -1.48 8.20
N LEU A 362 26.31 -2.36 7.57
CA LEU A 362 26.87 -2.14 6.23
C LEU A 362 25.79 -1.82 5.19
N ILE A 363 24.63 -2.46 5.28
CA ILE A 363 23.51 -2.21 4.37
C ILE A 363 22.64 -1.03 4.85
N CYS A 364 22.39 -0.94 6.16
CA CYS A 364 21.48 0.06 6.71
C CYS A 364 22.05 1.50 6.62
N ILE A 365 23.35 1.70 6.82
CA ILE A 365 23.93 3.05 6.81
C ILE A 365 23.72 3.76 5.47
N PRO A 366 24.05 3.17 4.30
CA PRO A 366 23.75 3.81 3.02
C PRO A 366 22.26 4.10 2.81
N LEU A 367 21.36 3.18 3.22
CA LEU A 367 19.91 3.37 3.13
C LEU A 367 19.45 4.55 3.98
N PHE A 368 19.91 4.65 5.22
CA PHE A 368 19.56 5.76 6.10
C PHE A 368 20.08 7.09 5.56
N LEU A 369 21.31 7.15 5.04
CA LEU A 369 21.87 8.36 4.44
C LEU A 369 21.08 8.81 3.21
N LEU A 370 20.66 7.88 2.34
CA LEU A 370 19.80 8.20 1.19
C LEU A 370 18.43 8.71 1.64
N THR A 371 17.83 8.07 2.64
CA THR A 371 16.53 8.52 3.20
C THR A 371 16.64 9.92 3.81
N ILE A 372 17.72 10.20 4.53
CA ILE A 372 18.00 11.56 5.06
C ILE A 372 18.13 12.57 3.92
N GLY A 373 18.85 12.23 2.84
CA GLY A 373 18.97 13.09 1.68
C GLY A 373 17.61 13.46 1.06
N VAL A 374 16.73 12.49 0.92
CA VAL A 374 15.36 12.70 0.43
C VAL A 374 14.53 13.55 1.41
N LEU A 375 14.68 13.32 2.73
CA LEU A 375 14.02 14.13 3.77
C LEU A 375 14.48 15.60 3.72
N ILE A 376 15.78 15.85 3.60
CA ILE A 376 16.33 17.20 3.49
C ILE A 376 15.74 17.90 2.26
N TYR A 377 15.70 17.21 1.11
CA TYR A 377 15.07 17.77 -0.10
C TYR A 377 13.58 18.07 0.12
N SER A 378 12.83 17.16 0.75
CA SER A 378 11.41 17.35 1.07
C SER A 378 11.14 18.59 1.91
N LEU A 379 12.07 18.95 2.81
CA LEU A 379 11.96 20.08 3.72
C LEU A 379 12.49 21.38 3.12
N SER A 380 13.40 21.30 2.15
CA SER A 380 14.03 22.48 1.54
C SER A 380 13.18 23.17 0.48
N ASP A 381 12.18 22.47 -0.07
CA ASP A 381 11.28 22.96 -1.10
C ASP A 381 9.83 22.94 -0.63
N ALA A 382 9.09 24.04 -0.82
CA ALA A 382 7.68 24.16 -0.45
C ALA A 382 6.77 23.12 -1.12
N GLU A 383 7.14 22.63 -2.30
CA GLU A 383 6.44 21.58 -3.04
C GLU A 383 7.14 20.21 -2.90
N GLY A 384 8.27 20.14 -2.21
CA GLY A 384 9.11 18.94 -2.12
C GLY A 384 8.38 17.71 -1.63
N PHE A 385 7.57 17.83 -0.57
CA PHE A 385 6.75 16.73 -0.08
C PHE A 385 5.75 16.22 -1.14
N LYS A 386 5.06 17.12 -1.86
CA LYS A 386 4.09 16.74 -2.91
C LYS A 386 4.77 16.00 -4.06
N ILE A 387 5.96 16.45 -4.48
CA ILE A 387 6.74 15.83 -5.54
C ILE A 387 7.11 14.41 -5.13
N ILE A 388 7.65 14.23 -3.92
CA ILE A 388 8.03 12.92 -3.40
C ILE A 388 6.81 12.01 -3.24
N TRP A 389 5.68 12.54 -2.75
CA TRP A 389 4.42 11.80 -2.63
C TRP A 389 3.93 11.26 -3.98
N ARG A 390 3.99 12.07 -5.04
CA ARG A 390 3.56 11.66 -6.39
C ARG A 390 4.47 10.59 -6.97
N TYR A 391 5.79 10.75 -6.84
CA TYR A 391 6.74 9.70 -7.24
C TYR A 391 6.53 8.42 -6.44
N PHE A 392 6.34 8.52 -5.14
CA PHE A 392 5.99 7.38 -4.30
C PHE A 392 4.71 6.68 -4.80
N ALA A 393 3.64 7.42 -5.06
CA ALA A 393 2.38 6.86 -5.51
C ALA A 393 2.52 6.13 -6.86
N TRP A 394 3.20 6.72 -7.83
CA TRP A 394 3.44 6.09 -9.12
C TRP A 394 4.37 4.87 -9.02
N CYS A 395 5.47 4.98 -8.31
CA CYS A 395 6.40 3.87 -8.07
C CYS A 395 5.71 2.69 -7.40
N ASN A 396 4.87 2.99 -6.42
CA ASN A 396 4.07 2.00 -5.72
C ASN A 396 3.15 1.23 -6.66
N GLN A 397 2.41 1.93 -7.53
CA GLN A 397 1.52 1.29 -8.49
C GLN A 397 2.29 0.50 -9.56
N THR A 398 3.40 1.03 -10.05
CA THR A 398 4.26 0.34 -11.03
C THR A 398 4.81 -0.97 -10.47
N LEU A 399 5.13 -1.01 -9.18
CA LEU A 399 5.58 -2.24 -8.53
C LEU A 399 4.50 -3.33 -8.58
N SER A 400 3.22 -2.96 -8.41
CA SER A 400 2.11 -3.92 -8.51
C SER A 400 1.99 -4.55 -9.90
N VAL A 401 2.34 -3.83 -10.96
CA VAL A 401 2.35 -4.35 -12.33
C VAL A 401 3.28 -5.56 -12.43
N PHE A 402 4.54 -5.41 -12.01
CA PHE A 402 5.52 -6.50 -12.07
C PHE A 402 5.09 -7.69 -11.21
N THR A 403 4.56 -7.43 -10.04
CA THR A 403 4.06 -8.46 -9.13
C THR A 403 2.92 -9.26 -9.76
N LEU A 404 1.92 -8.58 -10.32
CA LEU A 404 0.77 -9.22 -10.96
C LEU A 404 1.19 -10.06 -12.18
N TRP A 405 2.12 -9.56 -13.00
CA TRP A 405 2.66 -10.34 -14.12
C TRP A 405 3.43 -11.57 -13.65
N ALA A 406 4.23 -11.47 -12.59
CA ALA A 406 4.94 -12.63 -12.02
C ALA A 406 3.95 -13.69 -11.49
N ILE A 407 2.90 -13.26 -10.78
CA ILE A 407 1.84 -14.14 -10.29
C ILE A 407 1.08 -14.78 -11.47
N THR A 408 0.80 -14.02 -12.54
CA THR A 408 0.15 -14.56 -13.76
C THR A 408 0.96 -15.67 -14.37
N VAL A 409 2.28 -15.48 -14.52
CA VAL A 409 3.20 -16.50 -15.02
C VAL A 409 3.23 -17.74 -14.10
N TYR A 410 3.26 -17.52 -12.78
CA TYR A 410 3.15 -18.62 -11.80
C TYR A 410 1.88 -19.44 -12.00
N LEU A 411 0.72 -18.79 -12.06
CA LEU A 411 -0.57 -19.46 -12.22
C LEU A 411 -0.67 -20.27 -13.53
N VAL A 412 -0.13 -19.74 -14.63
CA VAL A 412 -0.03 -20.47 -15.89
C VAL A 412 0.85 -21.72 -15.73
N ARG A 413 2.00 -21.58 -15.08
CA ARG A 413 2.92 -22.72 -14.84
C ARG A 413 2.30 -23.80 -13.97
N GLU A 414 1.50 -23.42 -12.99
CA GLU A 414 0.77 -24.33 -12.11
C GLU A 414 -0.56 -24.83 -12.71
N LYS A 415 -0.88 -24.50 -13.97
CA LYS A 415 -2.14 -24.85 -14.64
C LYS A 415 -3.39 -24.40 -13.89
N LYS A 416 -3.31 -23.24 -13.23
CA LYS A 416 -4.38 -22.64 -12.45
C LYS A 416 -5.05 -21.49 -13.22
N ASN A 417 -6.20 -21.01 -12.74
CA ASN A 417 -6.88 -19.88 -13.35
C ASN A 417 -6.06 -18.61 -13.21
N TYR A 418 -5.38 -18.19 -14.27
CA TYR A 418 -4.53 -17.01 -14.34
C TYR A 418 -5.27 -15.72 -14.68
N TYR A 419 -6.52 -15.80 -15.13
CA TYR A 419 -7.31 -14.60 -15.46
C TYR A 419 -7.52 -13.67 -14.26
N ILE A 420 -7.52 -14.22 -13.04
CA ILE A 420 -7.67 -13.46 -11.80
C ILE A 420 -6.53 -12.46 -11.56
N THR A 421 -5.38 -12.62 -12.21
CA THR A 421 -4.24 -11.72 -12.13
C THR A 421 -3.89 -11.09 -13.47
N LEU A 422 -4.20 -11.72 -14.59
CA LEU A 422 -3.96 -11.19 -15.93
C LEU A 422 -4.77 -9.89 -16.17
N LEU A 423 -6.07 -9.88 -15.81
CA LEU A 423 -6.91 -8.71 -15.99
C LEU A 423 -6.43 -7.52 -15.15
N PRO A 424 -6.17 -7.67 -13.84
CA PRO A 424 -5.54 -6.62 -13.06
C PRO A 424 -4.15 -6.20 -13.58
N ALA A 425 -3.32 -7.13 -14.06
CA ALA A 425 -2.01 -6.80 -14.62
C ALA A 425 -2.11 -5.89 -15.85
N LEU A 426 -3.03 -6.19 -16.77
CA LEU A 426 -3.30 -5.36 -17.95
C LEU A 426 -3.83 -3.99 -17.56
N LEU A 427 -4.81 -3.92 -16.64
CA LEU A 427 -5.36 -2.65 -16.16
C LEU A 427 -4.27 -1.79 -15.52
N MET A 428 -3.46 -2.35 -14.62
CA MET A 428 -2.41 -1.58 -13.95
C MET A 428 -1.27 -1.21 -14.90
N THR A 429 -0.97 -2.03 -15.91
CA THR A 429 -0.04 -1.65 -16.99
C THR A 429 -0.54 -0.43 -17.73
N LEU A 430 -1.83 -0.40 -18.10
CA LEU A 430 -2.46 0.74 -18.76
C LEU A 430 -2.41 2.00 -17.88
N VAL A 431 -2.81 1.87 -16.62
CA VAL A 431 -2.84 2.99 -15.65
C VAL A 431 -1.45 3.59 -15.48
N CYS A 432 -0.44 2.77 -15.14
CA CYS A 432 0.89 3.26 -14.80
C CYS A 432 1.65 3.87 -16.00
N SER A 433 1.51 3.26 -17.18
CA SER A 433 2.15 3.78 -18.40
C SER A 433 1.45 5.04 -18.92
N THR A 434 0.13 5.15 -18.77
CA THR A 434 -0.57 6.39 -19.13
C THR A 434 -0.25 7.51 -18.15
N TYR A 435 -0.22 7.21 -16.83
CA TYR A 435 0.03 8.21 -15.82
C TYR A 435 1.38 8.90 -15.99
N ILE A 436 2.47 8.15 -16.15
CA ILE A 436 3.81 8.75 -16.30
C ILE A 436 3.92 9.62 -17.56
N CYS A 437 3.11 9.34 -18.57
CA CYS A 437 3.08 10.14 -19.80
C CYS A 437 2.33 11.48 -19.61
N ILE A 438 1.23 11.49 -18.84
CA ILE A 438 0.36 12.67 -18.71
C ILE A 438 0.70 13.52 -17.47
N ALA A 439 1.28 12.93 -16.42
CA ALA A 439 1.52 13.60 -15.15
C ALA A 439 2.56 14.72 -15.27
N PRO A 440 2.38 15.85 -14.55
CA PRO A 440 3.35 16.95 -14.54
C PRO A 440 4.74 16.53 -14.05
N GLU A 441 4.82 15.62 -13.12
CA GLU A 441 6.06 15.02 -12.61
C GLU A 441 6.67 13.98 -13.56
N GLY A 442 5.96 13.62 -14.63
CA GLY A 442 6.41 12.68 -15.66
C GLY A 442 6.80 13.40 -16.96
N LEU A 443 6.18 13.00 -18.06
CA LEU A 443 6.48 13.52 -19.39
C LEU A 443 5.60 14.72 -19.80
N SER A 444 4.54 15.02 -19.04
CA SER A 444 3.60 16.14 -19.29
C SER A 444 3.05 16.17 -20.73
N LEU A 445 2.79 14.99 -21.32
CA LEU A 445 2.32 14.87 -22.69
C LEU A 445 0.81 15.20 -22.79
N PRO A 446 0.35 15.65 -23.97
CA PRO A 446 -1.10 15.81 -24.22
C PRO A 446 -1.86 14.51 -23.98
N GLN A 447 -3.08 14.63 -23.47
CA GLN A 447 -3.91 13.51 -23.03
C GLN A 447 -4.06 12.40 -24.08
N LEU A 448 -4.32 12.78 -25.34
CA LEU A 448 -4.49 11.81 -26.44
C LEU A 448 -3.21 11.00 -26.68
N ILE A 449 -2.04 11.65 -26.64
CA ILE A 449 -0.74 10.99 -26.83
C ILE A 449 -0.47 10.04 -25.66
N ALA A 450 -0.70 10.50 -24.42
CA ALA A 450 -0.50 9.69 -23.23
C ALA A 450 -1.39 8.43 -23.24
N TYR A 451 -2.66 8.56 -23.61
CA TYR A 451 -3.59 7.44 -23.72
C TYR A 451 -3.19 6.45 -24.81
N SER A 452 -2.71 6.96 -25.96
CA SER A 452 -2.21 6.13 -27.06
C SER A 452 -0.99 5.32 -26.64
N ILE A 453 -0.02 5.96 -25.97
CA ILE A 453 1.19 5.28 -25.45
C ILE A 453 0.80 4.21 -24.41
N GLY A 454 -0.07 4.55 -23.47
CA GLY A 454 -0.55 3.58 -22.47
C GLY A 454 -1.24 2.37 -23.10
N GLY A 455 -2.09 2.61 -24.10
CA GLY A 455 -2.73 1.55 -24.89
C GLY A 455 -1.72 0.66 -25.63
N VAL A 456 -0.72 1.25 -26.29
CA VAL A 456 0.34 0.51 -26.99
C VAL A 456 1.17 -0.30 -26.01
N CYS A 457 1.59 0.26 -24.85
CA CYS A 457 2.33 -0.49 -23.84
C CYS A 457 1.56 -1.72 -23.34
N THR A 458 0.25 -1.55 -23.12
CA THR A 458 -0.62 -2.65 -22.67
C THR A 458 -0.79 -3.72 -23.74
N LEU A 459 -0.96 -3.33 -25.01
CA LEU A 459 -1.04 -4.25 -26.13
C LEU A 459 0.27 -5.03 -26.32
N VAL A 460 1.42 -4.37 -26.22
CA VAL A 460 2.73 -5.00 -26.29
C VAL A 460 2.89 -6.04 -25.18
N ALA A 461 2.51 -5.69 -23.94
CA ALA A 461 2.56 -6.62 -22.81
C ALA A 461 1.64 -7.85 -23.04
N LEU A 462 0.42 -7.62 -23.54
CA LEU A 462 -0.51 -8.70 -23.86
C LEU A 462 0.00 -9.62 -24.99
N VAL A 463 0.51 -9.04 -26.07
CA VAL A 463 1.07 -9.81 -27.20
C VAL A 463 2.27 -10.64 -26.73
N TRP A 464 3.16 -10.04 -25.93
CA TRP A 464 4.29 -10.77 -25.36
C TRP A 464 3.83 -11.92 -24.48
N PHE A 465 2.85 -11.70 -23.60
CA PHE A 465 2.26 -12.77 -22.79
C PHE A 465 1.68 -13.90 -23.67
N ILE A 466 0.91 -13.59 -24.72
CA ILE A 466 0.32 -14.59 -25.61
C ILE A 466 1.41 -15.42 -26.31
N VAL A 467 2.47 -14.77 -26.81
CA VAL A 467 3.60 -15.46 -27.46
C VAL A 467 4.31 -16.37 -26.46
N TRP A 468 4.58 -15.87 -25.25
CA TRP A 468 5.18 -16.66 -24.19
C TRP A 468 4.28 -17.82 -23.78
N PHE A 469 2.99 -17.60 -23.61
CA PHE A 469 2.00 -18.60 -23.23
C PHE A 469 1.95 -19.77 -24.24
N LYS A 470 1.91 -19.46 -25.55
CA LYS A 470 1.94 -20.47 -26.60
C LYS A 470 3.21 -21.33 -26.52
N LYS A 471 4.38 -20.70 -26.38
CA LYS A 471 5.66 -21.39 -26.25
C LYS A 471 5.73 -22.28 -24.99
N GLU A 472 5.24 -21.78 -23.86
CA GLU A 472 5.24 -22.52 -22.60
C GLU A 472 4.29 -23.73 -22.65
N THR A 473 3.15 -23.59 -23.30
CA THR A 473 2.19 -24.70 -23.49
C THR A 473 2.74 -25.76 -24.45
N GLN A 474 3.41 -25.38 -25.55
CA GLN A 474 4.03 -26.30 -26.48
C GLN A 474 5.18 -27.13 -25.90
N LYS A 475 5.96 -26.54 -24.96
CA LYS A 475 7.05 -27.26 -24.28
C LYS A 475 6.56 -28.38 -23.34
N ARG A 476 5.27 -28.40 -23.04
CA ARG A 476 4.65 -29.30 -22.06
C ARG A 476 3.76 -30.40 -22.70
N LEU A 477 3.54 -30.29 -24.00
CA LEU A 477 2.99 -31.33 -24.88
C LEU A 477 4.11 -32.18 -25.46
#